data_5c9396e460adc215d98395702f63a3bd
#
_entry.id   5c9396e460adc215d98395702f63a3bd
#
_cell.length_a   1.000
_cell.length_b   1.000
_cell.length_c   1.000
_cell.angle_alpha   90.00
_cell.angle_beta   90.00
_cell.angle_gamma   90.00
#
_symmetry.space_group_name_H-M   'P 1'
#
loop_
_entity.id
_entity.type
_entity.pdbx_description
1 polymer ?
#
loop_
_entity_poly.entity_id
_entity_poly.type
_entity_poly.pdbx_seq_one_letter_code
_entity_poly.pdbx_strand_id
1 'polypeptide(L)'
;MLFAVLLYANMRGIRAVDRIVELCERDIAFIWLTKGEKPQRDTFYAFLNEKLTKEILEDLHYQFIRILEKKGLVTLKTLFIDGTKIEANANRYTFVWRGTVNYHLAGLLDTIDKLYLSYNKFLQSQNYHNAYDLPLEKMFVIEGIDKVKDIITKNRKRKSLNLEKISNNSIIEIGNISPLKLMELQANLSRIANAEKILFVHGKRNRKSELQKLYESLEEASTRLLKYKEHFKLMGTDRNSYSKTDIEATFMRMKDDHMQNGQLKPAYNVQLAVENYFVIHTYISNDRTDYNTLIPVLEKHKAHFNSFPQEVTADS
;
A
#
# COMPACT_ATOMS: atom_id res chain seq x y z
N MET A 1 -6.99 -35.47 -0.14
CA MET A 1 -8.42 -35.41 -0.52
C MET A 1 -8.85 -33.99 -0.84
N LEU A 2 -8.96 -33.04 0.11
CA LEU A 2 -9.51 -31.68 -0.13
C LEU A 2 -8.75 -30.90 -1.22
N PHE A 3 -7.42 -31.00 -1.28
CA PHE A 3 -6.64 -30.36 -2.36
C PHE A 3 -7.03 -30.88 -3.76
N ALA A 4 -7.21 -32.19 -3.92
CA ALA A 4 -7.62 -32.78 -5.18
C ALA A 4 -9.03 -32.32 -5.61
N VAL A 5 -9.95 -32.23 -4.65
CA VAL A 5 -11.31 -31.70 -4.88
C VAL A 5 -11.26 -30.23 -5.34
N LEU A 6 -10.47 -29.38 -4.66
CA LEU A 6 -10.31 -27.97 -5.03
C LEU A 6 -9.63 -27.81 -6.40
N LEU A 7 -8.60 -28.60 -6.68
CA LEU A 7 -7.91 -28.59 -7.97
C LEU A 7 -8.88 -28.98 -9.09
N TYR A 8 -9.63 -30.07 -8.93
CA TYR A 8 -10.61 -30.52 -9.92
C TYR A 8 -11.75 -29.53 -10.11
N ALA A 9 -12.24 -28.91 -9.02
CA ALA A 9 -13.23 -27.86 -9.09
C ALA A 9 -12.72 -26.65 -9.92
N ASN A 10 -11.48 -26.19 -9.67
CA ASN A 10 -10.87 -25.12 -10.43
C ASN A 10 -10.71 -25.47 -11.93
N MET A 11 -10.29 -26.70 -12.26
CA MET A 11 -10.23 -27.19 -13.65
C MET A 11 -11.59 -27.11 -14.35
N ARG A 12 -12.68 -27.29 -13.61
CA ARG A 12 -14.07 -27.15 -14.11
C ARG A 12 -14.62 -25.73 -14.02
N GLY A 13 -13.81 -24.74 -13.63
CA GLY A 13 -14.24 -23.34 -13.47
C GLY A 13 -15.14 -23.08 -12.24
N ILE A 14 -15.21 -24.04 -11.30
CA ILE A 14 -16.04 -23.94 -10.10
C ILE A 14 -15.19 -23.39 -8.94
N ARG A 15 -15.54 -22.19 -8.46
CA ARG A 15 -14.79 -21.48 -7.41
C ARG A 15 -15.55 -21.34 -6.10
N ALA A 16 -16.88 -21.35 -6.14
CA ALA A 16 -17.73 -21.18 -4.96
C ALA A 16 -17.68 -22.44 -4.07
N VAL A 17 -17.24 -22.28 -2.82
CA VAL A 17 -17.13 -23.40 -1.86
C VAL A 17 -18.48 -24.06 -1.64
N ASP A 18 -19.58 -23.30 -1.54
CA ASP A 18 -20.93 -23.87 -1.38
C ASP A 18 -21.30 -24.80 -2.53
N ARG A 19 -20.90 -24.44 -3.76
CA ARG A 19 -21.13 -25.30 -4.94
C ARG A 19 -20.24 -26.54 -4.91
N ILE A 20 -19.00 -26.44 -4.42
CA ILE A 20 -18.11 -27.58 -4.28
C ILE A 20 -18.67 -28.58 -3.25
N VAL A 21 -19.19 -28.09 -2.12
CA VAL A 21 -19.84 -28.93 -1.09
C VAL A 21 -21.04 -29.68 -1.68
N GLU A 22 -21.91 -28.99 -2.42
CA GLU A 22 -23.04 -29.63 -3.10
C GLU A 22 -22.59 -30.73 -4.07
N LEU A 23 -21.53 -30.47 -4.85
CA LEU A 23 -21.00 -31.45 -5.79
C LEU A 23 -20.38 -32.67 -5.12
N CYS A 24 -19.79 -32.52 -3.93
CA CYS A 24 -19.30 -33.64 -3.13
C CYS A 24 -20.43 -34.63 -2.73
N GLU A 25 -21.69 -34.16 -2.76
CA GLU A 25 -22.85 -35.03 -2.47
C GLU A 25 -23.53 -35.60 -3.71
N ARG A 26 -23.37 -34.95 -4.89
CA ARG A 26 -24.21 -35.24 -6.05
C ARG A 26 -23.44 -35.60 -7.31
N ASP A 27 -22.17 -35.22 -7.45
CA ASP A 27 -21.36 -35.48 -8.64
C ASP A 27 -20.43 -36.67 -8.39
N ILE A 28 -20.51 -37.68 -9.26
CA ILE A 28 -19.78 -38.93 -9.12
C ILE A 28 -18.25 -38.70 -9.01
N ALA A 29 -17.69 -37.76 -9.79
CA ALA A 29 -16.27 -37.46 -9.75
C ALA A 29 -15.85 -36.86 -8.40
N PHE A 30 -16.65 -35.94 -7.85
CA PHE A 30 -16.40 -35.38 -6.54
C PHE A 30 -16.59 -36.38 -5.42
N ILE A 31 -17.63 -37.24 -5.50
CA ILE A 31 -17.85 -38.37 -4.56
C ILE A 31 -16.67 -39.31 -4.58
N TRP A 32 -16.13 -39.63 -5.75
CA TRP A 32 -14.95 -40.48 -5.90
C TRP A 32 -13.71 -39.85 -5.28
N LEU A 33 -13.47 -38.54 -5.53
CA LEU A 33 -12.34 -37.80 -4.96
C LEU A 33 -12.42 -37.70 -3.42
N THR A 34 -13.63 -37.57 -2.88
CA THR A 34 -13.84 -37.56 -1.42
C THR A 34 -13.92 -38.92 -0.79
N LYS A 35 -13.88 -40.00 -1.60
CA LYS A 35 -14.09 -41.38 -1.14
C LYS A 35 -15.42 -41.60 -0.45
N GLY A 36 -16.46 -40.87 -0.86
CA GLY A 36 -17.78 -40.88 -0.29
C GLY A 36 -17.97 -40.03 0.97
N GLU A 37 -16.93 -39.36 1.44
CA GLU A 37 -17.07 -38.35 2.54
C GLU A 37 -17.78 -37.08 2.05
N LYS A 38 -18.45 -36.42 2.99
CA LYS A 38 -19.21 -35.19 2.74
C LYS A 38 -18.58 -34.02 3.50
N PRO A 39 -17.46 -33.48 3.04
CA PRO A 39 -16.81 -32.36 3.71
C PRO A 39 -17.73 -31.13 3.70
N GLN A 40 -17.87 -30.51 4.85
CA GLN A 40 -18.69 -29.33 5.04
C GLN A 40 -17.95 -28.04 4.63
N ARG A 41 -18.68 -26.95 4.46
CA ARG A 41 -18.16 -25.64 4.10
C ARG A 41 -16.98 -25.19 4.98
N ASP A 42 -17.12 -25.34 6.30
CA ASP A 42 -16.10 -24.93 7.26
C ASP A 42 -14.81 -25.76 7.13
N THR A 43 -14.92 -27.03 6.73
CA THR A 43 -13.75 -27.89 6.44
C THR A 43 -12.93 -27.35 5.28
N PHE A 44 -13.59 -26.87 4.23
CA PHE A 44 -12.88 -26.24 3.09
C PHE A 44 -12.25 -24.90 3.48
N TYR A 45 -12.95 -24.06 4.24
CA TYR A 45 -12.37 -22.79 4.68
C TYR A 45 -11.21 -22.98 5.66
N ALA A 46 -11.31 -23.89 6.61
CA ALA A 46 -10.20 -24.25 7.49
C ALA A 46 -8.99 -24.78 6.69
N PHE A 47 -9.25 -25.63 5.69
CA PHE A 47 -8.18 -26.14 4.82
C PHE A 47 -7.52 -25.02 4.01
N LEU A 48 -8.30 -24.14 3.38
CA LEU A 48 -7.81 -23.04 2.57
C LEU A 48 -7.01 -22.00 3.39
N ASN A 49 -7.48 -21.69 4.61
CA ASN A 49 -6.91 -20.61 5.42
C ASN A 49 -5.74 -21.08 6.29
N GLU A 50 -5.76 -22.33 6.75
CA GLU A 50 -4.81 -22.83 7.75
C GLU A 50 -3.80 -23.83 7.17
N LYS A 51 -4.18 -24.62 6.16
CA LYS A 51 -3.36 -25.70 5.62
C LYS A 51 -2.77 -25.40 4.25
N LEU A 52 -3.51 -24.72 3.38
CA LEU A 52 -3.07 -24.42 2.03
C LEU A 52 -2.38 -23.05 1.97
N THR A 53 -1.26 -22.93 2.68
CA THR A 53 -0.48 -21.68 2.70
C THR A 53 0.19 -21.42 1.35
N LYS A 54 0.64 -20.18 1.15
CA LYS A 54 1.36 -19.78 -0.07
C LYS A 54 2.62 -20.63 -0.28
N GLU A 55 3.35 -20.90 0.79
CA GLU A 55 4.58 -21.69 0.78
C GLU A 55 4.31 -23.14 0.32
N ILE A 56 3.23 -23.75 0.82
CA ILE A 56 2.83 -25.12 0.42
C ILE A 56 2.40 -25.16 -1.04
N LEU A 57 1.64 -24.16 -1.50
CA LEU A 57 1.26 -24.07 -2.91
C LEU A 57 2.48 -23.90 -3.82
N GLU A 58 3.43 -23.07 -3.41
CA GLU A 58 4.67 -22.84 -4.14
C GLU A 58 5.53 -24.10 -4.19
N ASP A 59 5.68 -24.82 -3.09
CA ASP A 59 6.41 -26.09 -3.03
C ASP A 59 5.76 -27.16 -3.93
N LEU A 60 4.44 -27.33 -3.85
CA LEU A 60 3.70 -28.25 -4.71
C LEU A 60 3.87 -27.92 -6.19
N HIS A 61 3.86 -26.62 -6.53
CA HIS A 61 4.08 -26.18 -7.90
C HIS A 61 5.48 -26.57 -8.40
N TYR A 62 6.53 -26.33 -7.62
CA TYR A 62 7.89 -26.68 -8.03
C TYR A 62 8.15 -28.19 -8.04
N GLN A 63 7.52 -28.96 -7.16
CA GLN A 63 7.54 -30.41 -7.26
C GLN A 63 6.92 -30.88 -8.59
N PHE A 64 5.80 -30.26 -9.00
CA PHE A 64 5.18 -30.55 -10.29
C PHE A 64 6.09 -30.19 -11.46
N ILE A 65 6.74 -29.04 -11.46
CA ILE A 65 7.69 -28.62 -12.49
C ILE A 65 8.85 -29.62 -12.60
N ARG A 66 9.40 -30.08 -11.47
CA ARG A 66 10.45 -31.14 -11.48
C ARG A 66 9.98 -32.46 -12.08
N ILE A 67 8.71 -32.81 -11.94
CA ILE A 67 8.13 -34.00 -12.61
C ILE A 67 8.07 -33.75 -14.12
N LEU A 68 7.70 -32.58 -14.57
CA LEU A 68 7.69 -32.22 -16.00
C LEU A 68 9.10 -32.26 -16.60
N GLU A 69 10.09 -31.74 -15.89
CA GLU A 69 11.50 -31.80 -16.28
C GLU A 69 11.98 -33.25 -16.44
N LYS A 70 11.73 -34.10 -15.45
CA LYS A 70 12.06 -35.52 -15.51
C LYS A 70 11.41 -36.27 -16.68
N LYS A 71 10.23 -35.81 -17.12
CA LYS A 71 9.53 -36.32 -18.29
C LYS A 71 10.01 -35.72 -19.61
N GLY A 72 10.94 -34.78 -19.57
CA GLY A 72 11.46 -34.08 -20.76
C GLY A 72 10.46 -33.11 -21.40
N LEU A 73 9.42 -32.68 -20.67
CA LEU A 73 8.39 -31.77 -21.16
C LEU A 73 8.83 -30.30 -21.04
N VAL A 74 9.74 -29.99 -20.10
CA VAL A 74 10.39 -28.69 -19.92
C VAL A 74 11.89 -28.93 -19.72
N THR A 75 12.71 -27.94 -20.11
CA THR A 75 14.18 -28.01 -19.99
C THR A 75 14.73 -27.04 -18.95
N LEU A 76 13.92 -26.07 -18.54
CA LEU A 76 14.26 -24.97 -17.65
C LEU A 76 15.38 -24.06 -18.17
N LYS A 77 15.65 -24.12 -19.49
CA LYS A 77 16.72 -23.36 -20.16
C LYS A 77 16.22 -22.13 -20.87
N THR A 78 14.99 -22.17 -21.37
CA THR A 78 14.38 -21.07 -22.13
C THR A 78 13.13 -20.60 -21.44
N LEU A 79 13.01 -19.31 -21.15
CA LEU A 79 11.82 -18.73 -20.52
C LEU A 79 11.23 -17.64 -21.40
N PHE A 80 9.94 -17.70 -21.63
CA PHE A 80 9.13 -16.63 -22.19
C PHE A 80 8.41 -15.94 -21.03
N ILE A 81 8.65 -14.64 -20.83
CA ILE A 81 8.08 -13.87 -19.72
C ILE A 81 7.12 -12.84 -20.30
N ASP A 82 5.86 -12.91 -19.89
CA ASP A 82 4.84 -11.91 -20.23
C ASP A 82 4.10 -11.47 -18.96
N GLY A 83 3.81 -10.17 -18.92
CA GLY A 83 3.11 -9.52 -17.84
C GLY A 83 1.64 -9.27 -18.18
N THR A 84 0.76 -9.55 -17.23
CA THR A 84 -0.64 -9.14 -17.31
C THR A 84 -1.04 -8.36 -16.07
N LYS A 85 -2.04 -7.48 -16.21
CA LYS A 85 -2.58 -6.70 -15.08
C LYS A 85 -3.91 -7.27 -14.66
N ILE A 86 -4.01 -7.67 -13.39
CA ILE A 86 -5.22 -8.23 -12.81
C ILE A 86 -5.85 -7.19 -11.88
N GLU A 87 -7.12 -6.84 -12.13
CA GLU A 87 -7.88 -5.91 -11.29
C GLU A 87 -8.04 -6.49 -9.88
N ALA A 88 -7.71 -5.69 -8.87
CA ALA A 88 -7.89 -6.05 -7.47
C ALA A 88 -9.39 -5.94 -7.10
N ASN A 89 -9.83 -6.79 -6.18
CA ASN A 89 -11.18 -6.68 -5.60
C ASN A 89 -11.23 -5.53 -4.59
N ALA A 90 -11.07 -4.31 -5.08
CA ALA A 90 -10.96 -3.10 -4.27
C ALA A 90 -11.86 -1.98 -4.80
N ASN A 91 -12.26 -1.08 -3.89
CA ASN A 91 -13.06 0.06 -4.27
C ASN A 91 -12.26 1.03 -5.15
N ARG A 92 -12.73 1.28 -6.37
CA ARG A 92 -12.10 2.14 -7.37
C ARG A 92 -12.04 3.62 -6.96
N TYR A 93 -12.86 4.05 -6.02
CA TYR A 93 -13.00 5.46 -5.64
C TYR A 93 -12.28 5.79 -4.33
N THR A 94 -11.77 4.82 -3.59
CA THR A 94 -11.04 5.02 -2.34
C THR A 94 -9.55 4.77 -2.53
N PHE A 95 -8.83 5.82 -2.90
CA PHE A 95 -7.40 5.76 -3.18
C PHE A 95 -6.64 6.90 -2.51
N VAL A 96 -5.34 6.69 -2.33
CA VAL A 96 -4.40 7.68 -1.85
C VAL A 96 -3.28 7.84 -2.86
N TRP A 97 -3.06 9.06 -3.33
CA TRP A 97 -1.99 9.42 -4.25
C TRP A 97 -0.85 10.11 -3.53
N ARG A 98 0.39 9.67 -3.77
CA ARG A 98 1.59 10.30 -3.23
C ARG A 98 1.65 11.81 -3.52
N GLY A 99 1.36 12.21 -4.76
CA GLY A 99 1.32 13.61 -5.15
C GLY A 99 0.31 14.45 -4.34
N THR A 100 -0.87 13.88 -4.06
CA THR A 100 -1.89 14.55 -3.22
C THR A 100 -1.44 14.67 -1.77
N VAL A 101 -0.83 13.60 -1.23
CA VAL A 101 -0.28 13.63 0.14
C VAL A 101 0.83 14.67 0.25
N ASN A 102 1.76 14.72 -0.71
CA ASN A 102 2.83 15.72 -0.75
C ASN A 102 2.28 17.15 -0.79
N TYR A 103 1.27 17.40 -1.64
CA TYR A 103 0.63 18.70 -1.74
C TYR A 103 0.03 19.15 -0.40
N HIS A 104 -0.73 18.29 0.25
CA HIS A 104 -1.33 18.61 1.55
C HIS A 104 -0.30 18.68 2.68
N LEU A 105 0.78 17.89 2.60
CA LEU A 105 1.89 17.98 3.54
C LEU A 105 2.56 19.34 3.46
N ALA A 106 2.88 19.84 2.26
CA ALA A 106 3.48 21.17 2.11
C ALA A 106 2.63 22.27 2.78
N GLY A 107 1.30 22.26 2.58
CA GLY A 107 0.39 23.17 3.25
C GLY A 107 0.31 22.97 4.77
N LEU A 108 0.45 21.73 5.24
CA LEU A 108 0.50 21.44 6.68
C LEU A 108 1.79 21.99 7.31
N LEU A 109 2.92 21.87 6.62
CA LEU A 109 4.20 22.39 7.10
C LEU A 109 4.17 23.92 7.26
N ASP A 110 3.55 24.64 6.31
CA ASP A 110 3.27 26.07 6.47
C ASP A 110 2.42 26.41 7.70
N THR A 111 1.44 25.55 7.95
CA THR A 111 0.57 25.70 9.12
C THR A 111 1.36 25.48 10.40
N ILE A 112 2.24 24.47 10.44
CA ILE A 112 3.10 24.19 11.59
C ILE A 112 4.04 25.36 11.88
N ASP A 113 4.69 25.92 10.86
CA ASP A 113 5.55 27.12 11.06
C ASP A 113 4.79 28.27 11.72
N LYS A 114 3.57 28.55 11.24
CA LYS A 114 2.70 29.55 11.83
C LYS A 114 2.27 29.22 13.26
N LEU A 115 2.06 27.94 13.55
CA LEU A 115 1.72 27.46 14.90
C LEU A 115 2.89 27.67 15.86
N TYR A 116 4.14 27.40 15.45
CA TYR A 116 5.32 27.68 16.27
C TYR A 116 5.44 29.18 16.59
N LEU A 117 5.26 30.03 15.60
CA LEU A 117 5.27 31.50 15.82
C LEU A 117 4.14 31.93 16.77
N SER A 118 2.95 31.39 16.59
CA SER A 118 1.80 31.71 17.45
C SER A 118 1.99 31.21 18.88
N TYR A 119 2.57 29.99 19.03
CA TYR A 119 2.93 29.45 20.33
C TYR A 119 3.93 30.32 21.08
N ASN A 120 5.01 30.72 20.42
CA ASN A 120 6.02 31.59 21.01
C ASN A 120 5.45 32.95 21.40
N LYS A 121 4.66 33.55 20.51
CA LYS A 121 3.99 34.83 20.78
C LYS A 121 3.03 34.75 21.97
N PHE A 122 2.26 33.66 22.06
CA PHE A 122 1.35 33.40 23.17
C PHE A 122 2.09 33.29 24.50
N LEU A 123 3.16 32.48 24.55
CA LEU A 123 3.99 32.32 25.78
C LEU A 123 4.61 33.63 26.23
N GLN A 124 5.13 34.41 25.27
CA GLN A 124 5.75 35.71 25.56
C GLN A 124 4.74 36.74 26.06
N SER A 125 3.58 36.86 25.39
CA SER A 125 2.56 37.88 25.71
C SER A 125 1.97 37.74 27.11
N GLN A 126 1.94 36.53 27.65
CA GLN A 126 1.44 36.19 28.97
C GLN A 126 2.55 35.94 30.00
N ASN A 127 3.82 36.13 29.61
CA ASN A 127 5.00 35.79 30.40
C ASN A 127 5.02 34.31 30.87
N TYR A 128 4.30 33.40 30.18
CA TYR A 128 4.24 32.00 30.52
C TYR A 128 5.58 31.31 30.29
N HIS A 129 6.39 31.81 29.36
CA HIS A 129 7.75 31.30 29.10
C HIS A 129 8.58 31.25 30.39
N ASN A 130 8.65 32.41 31.10
CA ASN A 130 9.42 32.49 32.34
C ASN A 130 8.68 31.86 33.53
N ALA A 131 7.34 32.04 33.60
CA ALA A 131 6.54 31.53 34.72
C ALA A 131 6.56 30.02 34.85
N TYR A 132 6.69 29.28 33.73
CA TYR A 132 6.67 27.81 33.69
C TYR A 132 7.95 27.21 33.19
N ASP A 133 9.01 28.00 32.98
CA ASP A 133 10.30 27.54 32.41
C ASP A 133 10.13 26.75 31.10
N LEU A 134 9.31 27.31 30.19
CA LEU A 134 9.00 26.66 28.93
C LEU A 134 9.93 27.13 27.81
N PRO A 135 10.46 26.22 26.99
CA PRO A 135 11.32 26.57 25.88
C PRO A 135 10.51 27.31 24.80
N LEU A 136 11.09 28.38 24.22
CA LEU A 136 10.59 28.99 23.00
C LEU A 136 11.09 28.15 21.81
N GLU A 137 10.15 27.72 20.98
CA GLU A 137 10.46 26.95 19.79
C GLU A 137 10.92 27.85 18.65
N LYS A 138 12.03 27.53 18.05
CA LYS A 138 12.48 28.23 16.85
C LYS A 138 11.56 27.90 15.67
N MET A 139 11.40 28.87 14.77
CA MET A 139 10.68 28.64 13.52
C MET A 139 11.31 27.46 12.77
N PHE A 140 10.49 26.55 12.33
CA PHE A 140 10.91 25.34 11.65
C PHE A 140 11.08 25.63 10.16
N VAL A 141 12.31 25.65 9.67
CA VAL A 141 12.60 25.79 8.24
C VAL A 141 12.94 24.40 7.71
N ILE A 142 12.09 23.86 6.83
CA ILE A 142 12.37 22.61 6.14
C ILE A 142 13.05 22.94 4.81
N GLU A 143 14.30 22.55 4.74
CA GLU A 143 15.07 22.72 3.51
C GLU A 143 14.40 21.95 2.35
N GLY A 144 14.08 22.68 1.27
CA GLY A 144 13.42 22.12 0.10
C GLY A 144 11.91 22.24 0.03
N ILE A 145 11.20 22.69 1.11
CA ILE A 145 9.74 22.93 1.07
C ILE A 145 9.38 23.95 -0.01
N ASP A 146 10.12 25.04 -0.11
CA ASP A 146 9.84 26.07 -1.11
C ASP A 146 10.00 25.51 -2.52
N LYS A 147 10.98 24.65 -2.77
CA LYS A 147 11.12 23.94 -4.06
C LYS A 147 9.91 23.07 -4.35
N VAL A 148 9.41 22.31 -3.36
CA VAL A 148 8.21 21.46 -3.51
C VAL A 148 6.97 22.32 -3.75
N LYS A 149 6.79 23.41 -3.01
CA LYS A 149 5.69 24.38 -3.20
C LYS A 149 5.73 25.00 -4.58
N ASP A 150 6.89 25.44 -5.02
CA ASP A 150 7.11 26.03 -6.34
C ASP A 150 6.74 25.07 -7.46
N ILE A 151 7.19 23.82 -7.36
CA ILE A 151 6.87 22.77 -8.30
C ILE A 151 5.36 22.50 -8.32
N ILE A 152 4.73 22.38 -7.15
CA ILE A 152 3.28 22.16 -7.02
C ILE A 152 2.49 23.33 -7.59
N THR A 153 2.90 24.56 -7.30
CA THR A 153 2.21 25.78 -7.76
C THR A 153 2.36 25.97 -9.28
N LYS A 154 3.54 25.71 -9.83
CA LYS A 154 3.79 25.73 -11.29
C LYS A 154 2.99 24.64 -12.02
N ASN A 155 2.81 23.49 -11.40
CA ASN A 155 2.07 22.35 -12.00
C ASN A 155 0.55 22.56 -11.97
N ARG A 156 -0.01 23.30 -11.03
CA ARG A 156 -1.44 23.67 -11.03
C ARG A 156 -1.84 24.49 -12.27
N LYS A 157 -0.92 25.27 -12.82
CA LYS A 157 -1.16 26.11 -14.01
C LYS A 157 -0.96 25.38 -15.33
N ARG A 158 -0.34 24.20 -15.33
CA ARG A 158 -0.07 23.40 -16.53
C ARG A 158 -0.74 22.03 -16.42
N LYS A 159 -1.80 21.82 -17.21
CA LYS A 159 -2.58 20.56 -17.29
C LYS A 159 -1.79 19.32 -17.71
N SER A 160 -0.49 19.41 -17.98
CA SER A 160 0.31 18.37 -18.63
C SER A 160 1.61 17.99 -17.92
N LEU A 161 1.78 18.26 -16.63
CA LEU A 161 3.01 17.87 -15.96
C LEU A 161 2.85 16.53 -15.23
N ASN A 162 3.71 15.59 -15.62
CA ASN A 162 3.86 14.29 -15.00
C ASN A 162 4.14 14.45 -13.50
N LEU A 163 3.12 14.20 -12.66
CA LEU A 163 3.25 14.14 -11.20
C LEU A 163 4.31 13.11 -10.77
N GLU A 164 4.65 12.16 -11.64
CA GLU A 164 5.70 11.15 -11.44
C GLU A 164 7.09 11.75 -11.24
N LYS A 165 7.44 12.84 -11.95
CA LYS A 165 8.75 13.50 -11.78
C LYS A 165 8.89 14.22 -10.43
N ILE A 166 7.78 14.57 -9.81
CA ILE A 166 7.77 15.21 -8.48
C ILE A 166 7.95 14.16 -7.39
N SER A 167 7.38 12.96 -7.57
CA SER A 167 7.42 11.91 -6.56
C SER A 167 8.80 11.32 -6.34
N ASN A 168 9.63 11.27 -7.37
CA ASN A 168 10.94 10.63 -7.31
C ASN A 168 12.09 11.55 -6.82
N ASN A 169 11.92 12.88 -6.90
CA ASN A 169 12.99 13.84 -6.56
C ASN A 169 12.75 14.66 -5.29
N SER A 170 11.64 14.46 -4.59
CA SER A 170 11.33 15.20 -3.37
C SER A 170 10.67 14.29 -2.34
N ILE A 171 11.42 13.31 -1.88
CA ILE A 171 11.17 12.71 -0.56
C ILE A 171 11.48 13.84 0.41
N ILE A 172 10.43 14.54 0.85
CA ILE A 172 10.56 15.40 2.03
C ILE A 172 10.93 14.43 3.13
N GLU A 173 12.17 14.46 3.60
CA GLU A 173 12.56 13.74 4.79
C GLU A 173 11.75 14.29 5.95
N ILE A 174 10.65 13.63 6.24
CA ILE A 174 9.78 13.94 7.38
C ILE A 174 10.55 13.73 8.70
N GLY A 175 11.79 13.21 8.63
CA GLY A 175 12.67 12.97 9.77
C GLY A 175 12.88 14.19 10.68
N ASN A 176 12.89 15.40 10.11
CA ASN A 176 13.10 16.63 10.87
C ASN A 176 11.80 17.19 11.49
N ILE A 177 10.61 16.74 11.05
CA ILE A 177 9.34 17.14 11.66
C ILE A 177 8.81 15.98 12.46
N SER A 178 8.90 16.08 13.76
CA SER A 178 8.41 15.06 14.65
C SER A 178 6.99 15.41 15.14
N PRO A 179 5.99 14.52 14.95
CA PRO A 179 4.70 14.65 15.62
C PRO A 179 4.85 14.74 17.14
N LEU A 180 5.88 14.10 17.69
CA LEU A 180 6.20 14.15 19.12
C LEU A 180 6.48 15.58 19.59
N LYS A 181 7.12 16.41 18.74
CA LYS A 181 7.37 17.82 19.09
C LYS A 181 6.08 18.61 19.20
N LEU A 182 5.13 18.43 18.28
CA LEU A 182 3.81 19.07 18.36
C LEU A 182 3.03 18.62 19.60
N MET A 183 3.14 17.33 19.97
CA MET A 183 2.53 16.79 21.19
C MET A 183 3.19 17.36 22.45
N GLU A 184 4.50 17.61 22.44
CA GLU A 184 5.22 18.28 23.54
C GLU A 184 4.72 19.70 23.75
N LEU A 185 4.58 20.50 22.67
CA LEU A 185 4.01 21.84 22.76
C LEU A 185 2.57 21.82 23.29
N GLN A 186 1.77 20.85 22.83
CA GLN A 186 0.41 20.65 23.30
C GLN A 186 0.38 20.31 24.79
N ALA A 187 1.28 19.44 25.26
CA ALA A 187 1.41 19.09 26.68
C ALA A 187 1.77 20.31 27.54
N ASN A 188 2.64 21.20 27.04
CA ASN A 188 2.98 22.43 27.71
C ASN A 188 1.74 23.36 27.87
N LEU A 189 0.91 23.50 26.81
CA LEU A 189 -0.33 24.26 26.91
C LEU A 189 -1.32 23.62 27.91
N SER A 190 -1.37 22.30 27.99
CA SER A 190 -2.18 21.59 29.00
C SER A 190 -1.70 21.88 30.42
N ARG A 191 -0.37 21.94 30.64
CA ARG A 191 0.19 22.32 31.95
C ARG A 191 -0.23 23.73 32.37
N ILE A 192 -0.17 24.69 31.45
CA ILE A 192 -0.62 26.08 31.69
C ILE A 192 -2.13 26.08 31.99
N ALA A 193 -2.94 25.41 31.17
CA ALA A 193 -4.39 25.35 31.35
C ALA A 193 -4.77 24.79 32.73
N ASN A 194 -4.11 23.74 33.18
CA ASN A 194 -4.34 23.15 34.50
C ASN A 194 -3.92 24.08 35.64
N ALA A 195 -2.75 24.71 35.51
CA ALA A 195 -2.24 25.65 36.53
C ALA A 195 -3.11 26.89 36.67
N GLU A 196 -3.53 27.47 35.55
CA GLU A 196 -4.39 28.66 35.47
C GLU A 196 -5.89 28.35 35.61
N LYS A 197 -6.24 27.04 35.80
CA LYS A 197 -7.64 26.55 35.90
C LYS A 197 -8.50 26.95 34.70
N ILE A 198 -7.92 27.02 33.52
CA ILE A 198 -8.63 27.32 32.26
C ILE A 198 -9.40 26.09 31.80
N LEU A 199 -10.74 26.19 31.81
CA LEU A 199 -11.59 25.14 31.35
C LEU A 199 -11.78 25.22 29.82
N PHE A 200 -11.61 24.09 29.14
CA PHE A 200 -11.88 23.99 27.71
C PHE A 200 -13.39 23.89 27.46
N VAL A 201 -13.87 24.70 26.54
CA VAL A 201 -15.29 24.78 26.18
C VAL A 201 -15.54 24.11 24.84
N HIS A 202 -16.67 23.42 24.73
CA HIS A 202 -17.09 22.73 23.52
C HIS A 202 -18.46 23.25 23.04
N GLY A 203 -18.73 23.09 21.75
CA GLY A 203 -19.99 23.47 21.13
C GLY A 203 -19.95 24.80 20.36
N LYS A 204 -20.93 24.98 19.47
CA LYS A 204 -20.94 26.06 18.46
C LYS A 204 -21.11 27.49 19.03
N ARG A 205 -21.64 27.65 20.25
CA ARG A 205 -21.93 28.97 20.86
C ARG A 205 -20.91 29.43 21.89
N ASN A 206 -19.95 28.58 22.25
CA ASN A 206 -18.97 28.87 23.26
C ASN A 206 -17.71 29.48 22.64
N ARG A 207 -17.27 30.65 23.17
CA ARG A 207 -16.06 31.32 22.71
C ARG A 207 -14.82 30.64 23.33
N LYS A 208 -14.06 29.94 22.51
CA LYS A 208 -12.80 29.30 22.92
C LYS A 208 -11.74 30.33 23.29
N SER A 209 -10.96 30.08 24.35
CA SER A 209 -9.77 30.83 24.69
C SER A 209 -8.71 30.75 23.61
N GLU A 210 -7.75 31.68 23.60
CA GLU A 210 -6.60 31.63 22.68
C GLU A 210 -5.75 30.37 22.91
N LEU A 211 -5.52 30.01 24.17
CA LEU A 211 -4.84 28.79 24.57
C LEU A 211 -5.53 27.56 23.99
N GLN A 212 -6.85 27.43 24.13
CA GLN A 212 -7.60 26.29 23.63
C GLN A 212 -7.54 26.19 22.10
N LYS A 213 -7.64 27.30 21.38
CA LYS A 213 -7.51 27.30 19.90
C LYS A 213 -6.15 26.83 19.46
N LEU A 214 -5.09 27.29 20.14
CA LEU A 214 -3.73 26.87 19.83
C LEU A 214 -3.52 25.38 20.13
N TYR A 215 -4.04 24.92 21.27
CA TYR A 215 -4.01 23.50 21.66
C TYR A 215 -4.67 22.61 20.61
N GLU A 216 -5.91 22.92 20.21
CA GLU A 216 -6.66 22.16 19.21
C GLU A 216 -5.97 22.20 17.83
N SER A 217 -5.37 23.33 17.46
CA SER A 217 -4.63 23.44 16.19
C SER A 217 -3.36 22.59 16.15
N LEU A 218 -2.64 22.49 17.27
CA LEU A 218 -1.49 21.61 17.41
C LEU A 218 -1.91 20.13 17.37
N GLU A 219 -3.03 19.79 17.99
CA GLU A 219 -3.61 18.44 17.96
C GLU A 219 -3.97 18.02 16.53
N GLU A 220 -4.69 18.89 15.81
CA GLU A 220 -5.05 18.63 14.42
C GLU A 220 -3.81 18.47 13.54
N ALA A 221 -2.82 19.35 13.69
CA ALA A 221 -1.58 19.30 12.93
C ALA A 221 -0.80 18.03 13.20
N SER A 222 -0.67 17.61 14.47
CA SER A 222 -0.02 16.37 14.88
C SER A 222 -0.71 15.13 14.28
N THR A 223 -2.03 15.05 14.41
CA THR A 223 -2.84 13.94 13.89
C THR A 223 -2.72 13.84 12.36
N ARG A 224 -2.78 14.96 11.65
CA ARG A 224 -2.62 14.98 10.19
C ARG A 224 -1.21 14.56 9.76
N LEU A 225 -0.18 14.99 10.50
CA LEU A 225 1.21 14.63 10.22
C LEU A 225 1.45 13.13 10.40
N LEU A 226 0.92 12.53 11.48
CA LEU A 226 0.95 11.09 11.70
C LEU A 226 0.31 10.31 10.55
N LYS A 227 -0.87 10.75 10.12
CA LYS A 227 -1.59 10.15 9.00
C LYS A 227 -0.79 10.20 7.70
N TYR A 228 -0.10 11.31 7.41
CA TYR A 228 0.75 11.40 6.21
C TYR A 228 1.99 10.49 6.31
N LYS A 229 2.60 10.38 7.50
CA LYS A 229 3.68 9.41 7.74
C LYS A 229 3.23 7.98 7.46
N GLU A 230 2.03 7.61 7.91
CA GLU A 230 1.45 6.29 7.64
C GLU A 230 1.23 6.06 6.15
N HIS A 231 0.68 7.05 5.43
CA HIS A 231 0.52 6.96 3.98
C HIS A 231 1.85 6.71 3.25
N PHE A 232 2.93 7.42 3.63
CA PHE A 232 4.25 7.21 3.05
C PHE A 232 4.84 5.84 3.42
N LYS A 233 4.63 5.38 4.65
CA LYS A 233 5.05 4.04 5.08
C LYS A 233 4.37 2.94 4.24
N LEU A 234 3.06 3.06 4.00
CA LEU A 234 2.31 2.11 3.18
C LEU A 234 2.74 2.14 1.70
N MET A 235 3.04 3.31 1.16
CA MET A 235 3.48 3.44 -0.24
C MET A 235 4.93 3.01 -0.48
N GLY A 236 5.77 3.01 0.55
CA GLY A 236 7.21 2.78 0.38
C GLY A 236 7.87 3.81 -0.53
N THR A 237 9.00 3.46 -1.17
CA THR A 237 9.75 4.35 -2.10
C THR A 237 9.17 4.37 -3.50
N ASP A 238 8.65 3.26 -3.98
CA ASP A 238 8.43 3.01 -5.42
C ASP A 238 6.97 3.21 -5.85
N ARG A 239 6.03 3.05 -4.94
CA ARG A 239 4.60 3.17 -5.24
C ARG A 239 4.13 4.62 -5.22
N ASN A 240 3.34 5.01 -6.21
CA ASN A 240 2.73 6.34 -6.30
C ASN A 240 1.33 6.41 -5.68
N SER A 241 0.71 5.28 -5.42
CA SER A 241 -0.65 5.19 -4.91
C SER A 241 -0.91 3.85 -4.24
N TYR A 242 -1.96 3.81 -3.45
CA TYR A 242 -2.55 2.56 -2.96
C TYR A 242 -4.06 2.71 -2.77
N SER A 243 -4.79 1.59 -2.76
CA SER A 243 -6.20 1.55 -2.43
C SER A 243 -6.40 1.44 -0.91
N LYS A 244 -7.40 2.15 -0.35
CA LYS A 244 -7.70 2.04 1.08
C LYS A 244 -8.36 0.70 1.46
N THR A 245 -8.99 0.04 0.52
CA THR A 245 -9.68 -1.24 0.72
C THR A 245 -8.80 -2.44 0.39
N ASP A 246 -7.70 -2.20 -0.32
CA ASP A 246 -6.64 -3.18 -0.60
C ASP A 246 -5.31 -2.42 -0.65
N ILE A 247 -4.61 -2.38 0.47
CA ILE A 247 -3.39 -1.56 0.65
C ILE A 247 -2.20 -2.03 -0.21
N GLU A 248 -2.23 -3.27 -0.69
CA GLU A 248 -1.20 -3.83 -1.57
C GLU A 248 -1.44 -3.48 -3.04
N ALA A 249 -2.68 -3.25 -3.44
CA ALA A 249 -3.02 -2.88 -4.81
C ALA A 249 -2.55 -1.46 -5.16
N THR A 250 -2.01 -1.32 -6.37
CA THR A 250 -1.58 -0.03 -6.93
C THR A 250 -2.50 0.37 -8.08
N PHE A 251 -2.77 1.66 -8.23
CA PHE A 251 -3.54 2.15 -9.36
C PHE A 251 -2.69 2.13 -10.62
N MET A 252 -3.12 1.35 -11.61
CA MET A 252 -2.44 1.20 -12.88
C MET A 252 -3.43 1.15 -14.05
N ARG A 253 -2.94 1.45 -15.24
CA ARG A 253 -3.72 1.33 -16.47
C ARG A 253 -3.82 -0.14 -16.84
N MET A 254 -5.05 -0.60 -17.08
CA MET A 254 -5.30 -1.98 -17.52
C MET A 254 -4.95 -2.15 -19.01
N LYS A 255 -4.53 -3.37 -19.41
CA LYS A 255 -4.36 -3.71 -20.83
C LYS A 255 -5.71 -3.66 -21.56
N ASP A 256 -6.76 -4.21 -20.94
CA ASP A 256 -8.13 -4.24 -21.47
C ASP A 256 -8.91 -2.99 -21.04
N ASP A 257 -8.61 -1.87 -21.67
CA ASP A 257 -9.38 -0.64 -21.52
C ASP A 257 -10.44 -0.56 -22.65
N HIS A 258 -11.52 -1.32 -22.50
CA HIS A 258 -12.61 -1.39 -23.49
C HIS A 258 -13.23 0.00 -23.79
N MET A 259 -13.17 0.92 -22.83
CA MET A 259 -13.70 2.28 -22.97
C MET A 259 -12.68 3.25 -23.56
N GLN A 260 -11.43 2.85 -23.72
CA GLN A 260 -10.31 3.66 -24.21
C GLN A 260 -10.17 5.04 -23.52
N ASN A 261 -10.62 5.13 -22.28
CA ASN A 261 -10.62 6.37 -21.51
C ASN A 261 -9.41 6.53 -20.59
N GLY A 262 -8.49 5.59 -20.61
CA GLY A 262 -7.27 5.59 -19.78
C GLY A 262 -7.55 5.44 -18.29
N GLN A 263 -8.70 4.90 -17.91
CA GLN A 263 -9.09 4.75 -16.50
C GLN A 263 -8.07 3.91 -15.74
N LEU A 264 -7.66 4.45 -14.59
CA LEU A 264 -6.81 3.72 -13.65
C LEU A 264 -7.69 2.87 -12.73
N LYS A 265 -7.24 1.62 -12.50
CA LYS A 265 -7.91 0.70 -11.58
C LYS A 265 -6.89 0.17 -10.55
N PRO A 266 -7.34 -0.13 -9.31
CA PRO A 266 -6.50 -0.86 -8.37
C PRO A 266 -6.22 -2.24 -8.96
N ALA A 267 -4.94 -2.61 -9.08
CA ALA A 267 -4.54 -3.83 -9.76
C ALA A 267 -3.17 -4.32 -9.28
N TYR A 268 -2.88 -5.55 -9.67
CA TYR A 268 -1.59 -6.20 -9.54
C TYR A 268 -1.00 -6.47 -10.91
N ASN A 269 0.31 -6.37 -11.01
CA ASN A 269 1.08 -6.77 -12.17
C ASN A 269 1.56 -8.22 -11.96
N VAL A 270 1.06 -9.14 -12.78
CA VAL A 270 1.36 -10.56 -12.67
C VAL A 270 2.22 -10.96 -13.86
N GLN A 271 3.44 -11.41 -13.57
CA GLN A 271 4.37 -11.95 -14.56
C GLN A 271 4.27 -13.46 -14.58
N LEU A 272 4.16 -14.02 -15.75
CA LEU A 272 4.20 -15.45 -16.00
C LEU A 272 5.45 -15.80 -16.80
N ALA A 273 6.30 -16.64 -16.26
CA ALA A 273 7.42 -17.23 -17.00
C ALA A 273 6.99 -18.62 -17.48
N VAL A 274 7.04 -18.84 -18.78
CA VAL A 274 6.47 -20.00 -19.46
C VAL A 274 7.55 -20.70 -20.30
N GLU A 275 7.54 -22.03 -20.30
CA GLU A 275 8.28 -22.86 -21.24
C GLU A 275 7.35 -23.98 -21.76
N ASN A 276 7.27 -24.20 -23.06
CA ASN A 276 6.47 -25.24 -23.69
C ASN A 276 5.01 -25.29 -23.19
N TYR A 277 4.37 -24.12 -23.05
CA TYR A 277 3.00 -23.95 -22.53
C TYR A 277 2.82 -24.24 -21.03
N PHE A 278 3.89 -24.57 -20.29
CA PHE A 278 3.84 -24.73 -18.84
C PHE A 278 4.29 -23.46 -18.14
N VAL A 279 3.54 -23.04 -17.14
CA VAL A 279 3.92 -21.92 -16.28
C VAL A 279 4.98 -22.39 -15.30
N ILE A 280 6.21 -21.92 -15.47
CA ILE A 280 7.36 -22.26 -14.62
C ILE A 280 7.39 -21.38 -13.37
N HIS A 281 7.15 -20.08 -13.54
CA HIS A 281 7.08 -19.12 -12.43
C HIS A 281 5.89 -18.21 -12.58
N THR A 282 5.35 -17.82 -11.43
CA THR A 282 4.40 -16.71 -11.29
C THR A 282 5.02 -15.71 -10.34
N TYR A 283 5.07 -14.43 -10.73
CA TYR A 283 5.51 -13.33 -9.88
C TYR A 283 4.44 -12.25 -9.85
N ILE A 284 4.00 -11.88 -8.65
CA ILE A 284 2.97 -10.86 -8.43
C ILE A 284 3.64 -9.63 -7.86
N SER A 285 3.52 -8.51 -8.57
CA SER A 285 4.07 -7.22 -8.17
C SER A 285 2.97 -6.18 -8.04
N ASN A 286 3.21 -5.20 -7.22
CA ASN A 286 2.43 -3.97 -7.17
C ASN A 286 3.07 -2.83 -8.00
N ASP A 287 4.11 -3.13 -8.78
CA ASP A 287 4.72 -2.18 -9.71
C ASP A 287 3.83 -2.01 -10.96
N ARG A 288 3.74 -0.78 -11.45
CA ARG A 288 2.93 -0.44 -12.63
C ARG A 288 3.58 -0.83 -13.95
N THR A 289 4.88 -1.07 -13.92
CA THR A 289 5.72 -1.33 -15.10
C THR A 289 6.41 -2.68 -14.96
N ASP A 290 6.74 -3.27 -16.11
CA ASP A 290 7.39 -4.58 -16.15
C ASP A 290 8.91 -4.48 -15.96
N TYR A 291 9.50 -3.26 -16.04
CA TYR A 291 10.94 -3.04 -15.92
C TYR A 291 11.57 -3.61 -14.65
N ASN A 292 10.85 -3.52 -13.53
CA ASN A 292 11.36 -3.97 -12.23
C ASN A 292 11.01 -5.44 -11.91
N THR A 293 10.28 -6.12 -12.79
CA THR A 293 9.78 -7.47 -12.52
C THR A 293 10.67 -8.58 -13.10
N LEU A 294 11.46 -8.29 -14.12
CA LEU A 294 12.32 -9.27 -14.77
C LEU A 294 13.37 -9.86 -13.83
N ILE A 295 14.11 -9.02 -13.12
CA ILE A 295 15.17 -9.46 -12.20
C ILE A 295 14.61 -10.37 -11.10
N PRO A 296 13.53 -10.02 -10.37
CA PRO A 296 12.91 -10.92 -9.40
C PRO A 296 12.46 -12.27 -9.96
N VAL A 297 11.95 -12.32 -11.19
CA VAL A 297 11.57 -13.59 -11.83
C VAL A 297 12.80 -14.46 -12.09
N LEU A 298 13.91 -13.88 -12.57
CA LEU A 298 15.15 -14.61 -12.81
C LEU A 298 15.82 -15.05 -11.51
N GLU A 299 15.80 -14.23 -10.46
CA GLU A 299 16.29 -14.61 -9.13
C GLU A 299 15.47 -15.76 -8.54
N LYS A 300 14.15 -15.74 -8.73
CA LYS A 300 13.26 -16.82 -8.34
C LYS A 300 13.62 -18.12 -9.08
N HIS A 301 13.92 -18.05 -10.37
CA HIS A 301 14.37 -19.21 -11.15
C HIS A 301 15.66 -19.80 -10.57
N LYS A 302 16.66 -18.95 -10.33
CA LYS A 302 17.93 -19.37 -9.73
C LYS A 302 17.75 -19.98 -8.33
N ALA A 303 16.86 -19.42 -7.51
CA ALA A 303 16.59 -19.95 -6.17
C ALA A 303 16.01 -21.37 -6.18
N HIS A 304 15.14 -21.67 -7.16
CA HIS A 304 14.48 -23.00 -7.22
C HIS A 304 15.24 -24.05 -8.04
N PHE A 305 16.02 -23.62 -9.04
CA PHE A 305 16.71 -24.53 -9.98
C PHE A 305 18.24 -24.43 -9.94
N ASN A 306 18.81 -23.59 -9.06
CA ASN A 306 20.24 -23.35 -8.85
C ASN A 306 20.99 -22.82 -10.10
N SER A 307 20.29 -22.36 -11.11
CA SER A 307 20.86 -21.78 -12.35
C SER A 307 19.95 -20.68 -12.90
N PHE A 308 20.52 -19.78 -13.68
CA PHE A 308 19.73 -18.90 -14.53
C PHE A 308 19.32 -19.65 -15.81
N PRO A 309 18.21 -19.27 -16.46
CA PRO A 309 17.88 -19.77 -17.79
C PRO A 309 18.96 -19.33 -18.79
N GLN A 310 19.16 -20.11 -19.86
CA GLN A 310 20.13 -19.79 -20.91
C GLN A 310 19.59 -18.71 -21.85
N GLU A 311 18.30 -18.73 -22.09
CA GLU A 311 17.60 -17.80 -22.96
C GLU A 311 16.37 -17.24 -22.26
N VAL A 312 16.15 -15.95 -22.43
CA VAL A 312 14.98 -15.25 -21.90
C VAL A 312 14.39 -14.36 -22.98
N THR A 313 13.13 -14.54 -23.26
CA THR A 313 12.35 -13.64 -24.13
C THR A 313 11.31 -12.93 -23.28
N ALA A 314 11.35 -11.61 -23.26
CA ALA A 314 10.38 -10.79 -22.54
C ALA A 314 9.84 -9.72 -23.49
N ASP A 315 8.55 -9.39 -23.37
CA ASP A 315 7.96 -8.24 -24.06
C ASP A 315 8.41 -6.95 -23.39
N SER A 316 8.70 -5.92 -24.21
CA SER A 316 9.28 -4.64 -23.77
C SER A 316 8.22 -3.54 -23.64
#